data_f1df0e50c06e3a150a41ed8d64717717
#
_entry.id   f1df0e50c06e3a150a41ed8d64717717
#
_cell.length_a   1.000
_cell.length_b   1.000
_cell.length_c   1.000
_cell.angle_alpha   90.00
_cell.angle_beta   90.00
_cell.angle_gamma   90.00
#
_symmetry.space_group_name_H-M   'P 1'
#
loop_
_entity.id
_entity.type
_entity.pdbx_description
1 polymer ?
#
loop_
_entity_poly.entity_id
_entity_poly.type
_entity_poly.pdbx_seq_one_letter_code
_entity_poly.pdbx_strand_id
1 'polypeptide(L)'
;MAVFQSPFQFGTLATEENFIDRTEDRALLKQLLASHINVMLISPRRWGKSSLVKKAMTELSAEDKEVRICYIDAFSIGSEAEFYRTFASQVIACASSKIERWIEDAKKFLTGVVPQIVVNDQITDFVAFDLKFVPQERDKMAILQLPELLAKEKGIRIIVCIDEFQQLANLPEYKDMEGKMRSVWQQQQLASYCLYGSKRNMMLNIFNNSNSPFYRFGQVIFMQKIAKEHWVPFILSSFEKTGKRISESFASRICDVVECHSWYLQQLCYFIWSFTVSEVTEEVFSLGLKQVLNINTPMFQNDTENLSSTQIELLKAIADGEQHFSSQAVKQVYNLGNPNTIVKNKKILQNKDIIEKQKADFVFVDPIYRLWFKEEYC
;
A
#
# COMPACT_ATOMS: atom_id res chain seq x y z
N MET A 1 -33.93 16.51 -9.71
CA MET A 1 -32.56 16.99 -9.55
C MET A 1 -31.63 15.82 -9.84
N ALA A 2 -30.74 15.95 -10.82
CA ALA A 2 -29.72 14.93 -11.04
C ALA A 2 -28.85 14.86 -9.77
N VAL A 3 -28.78 13.69 -9.12
CA VAL A 3 -27.87 13.48 -8.00
C VAL A 3 -26.47 13.39 -8.62
N PHE A 4 -25.75 14.50 -8.64
CA PHE A 4 -24.35 14.46 -9.06
C PHE A 4 -23.55 13.66 -8.03
N GLN A 5 -22.99 12.55 -8.49
CA GLN A 5 -22.05 11.79 -7.69
C GLN A 5 -20.73 12.60 -7.56
N SER A 6 -20.15 12.62 -6.37
CA SER A 6 -18.89 13.33 -6.16
C SER A 6 -17.80 12.80 -7.10
N PRO A 7 -17.04 13.69 -7.75
CA PRO A 7 -15.90 13.28 -8.56
C PRO A 7 -14.69 12.84 -7.72
N PHE A 8 -14.74 13.05 -6.41
CA PHE A 8 -13.67 12.69 -5.48
C PHE A 8 -13.99 11.37 -4.78
N GLN A 9 -13.07 10.42 -4.85
CA GLN A 9 -13.24 9.08 -4.29
C GLN A 9 -12.09 8.74 -3.34
N PHE A 10 -12.43 8.22 -2.19
CA PHE A 10 -11.49 7.68 -1.21
C PHE A 10 -12.09 6.40 -0.60
N GLY A 11 -11.24 5.53 -0.04
CA GLY A 11 -11.68 4.26 0.54
C GLY A 11 -11.78 3.10 -0.46
N THR A 12 -11.62 3.37 -1.75
CA THR A 12 -11.65 2.38 -2.82
C THR A 12 -10.40 2.49 -3.71
N LEU A 13 -10.18 1.50 -4.57
CA LEU A 13 -9.15 1.61 -5.59
C LEU A 13 -9.55 2.71 -6.59
N ALA A 14 -8.58 3.52 -6.99
CA ALA A 14 -8.81 4.55 -8.00
C ALA A 14 -9.19 3.91 -9.34
N THR A 15 -10.31 4.37 -9.92
CA THR A 15 -10.75 4.02 -11.26
C THR A 15 -10.02 4.85 -12.31
N GLU A 16 -10.24 4.56 -13.60
CA GLU A 16 -9.57 5.30 -14.69
C GLU A 16 -9.76 6.80 -14.62
N GLU A 17 -10.97 7.27 -14.29
CA GLU A 17 -11.31 8.69 -14.22
C GLU A 17 -10.68 9.40 -13.00
N ASN A 18 -10.39 8.64 -11.95
CA ASN A 18 -9.84 9.14 -10.68
C ASN A 18 -8.38 8.75 -10.46
N PHE A 19 -7.75 8.12 -11.47
CA PHE A 19 -6.34 7.79 -11.44
C PHE A 19 -5.52 8.98 -11.95
N ILE A 20 -4.87 9.67 -11.04
CA ILE A 20 -4.14 10.90 -11.35
C ILE A 20 -2.67 10.56 -11.50
N ASP A 21 -2.09 11.02 -12.62
CA ASP A 21 -0.65 10.97 -12.92
C ASP A 21 -0.04 9.54 -12.77
N ARG A 22 1.16 9.44 -12.22
CA ARG A 22 1.94 8.20 -12.09
C ARG A 22 2.44 7.61 -13.41
N THR A 23 2.54 8.44 -14.44
CA THR A 23 2.96 7.97 -15.77
C THR A 23 4.34 7.35 -15.74
N GLU A 24 5.28 7.98 -15.05
CA GLU A 24 6.66 7.48 -14.90
C GLU A 24 6.70 6.22 -14.03
N ASP A 25 6.02 6.22 -12.88
CA ASP A 25 5.94 5.05 -11.99
C ASP A 25 5.35 3.83 -12.72
N ARG A 26 4.26 4.05 -13.50
CA ARG A 26 3.62 2.98 -14.31
C ARG A 26 4.56 2.45 -15.39
N ALA A 27 5.20 3.36 -16.14
CA ALA A 27 6.13 2.98 -17.19
C ALA A 27 7.32 2.18 -16.63
N LEU A 28 7.89 2.62 -15.51
CA LEU A 28 8.98 1.93 -14.84
C LEU A 28 8.57 0.53 -14.35
N LEU A 29 7.41 0.40 -13.69
CA LEU A 29 6.89 -0.90 -13.23
C LEU A 29 6.68 -1.85 -14.41
N LYS A 30 6.05 -1.40 -15.48
CA LYS A 30 5.82 -2.20 -16.70
C LYS A 30 7.14 -2.64 -17.31
N GLN A 31 8.08 -1.72 -17.48
CA GLN A 31 9.39 -2.00 -18.08
C GLN A 31 10.18 -3.05 -17.28
N LEU A 32 10.26 -2.90 -15.97
CA LEU A 32 11.03 -3.82 -15.12
C LEU A 32 10.41 -5.22 -15.12
N LEU A 33 9.10 -5.32 -14.87
CA LEU A 33 8.43 -6.61 -14.80
C LEU A 33 8.33 -7.32 -16.15
N ALA A 34 8.16 -6.57 -17.25
CA ALA A 34 8.23 -7.11 -18.61
C ALA A 34 9.65 -7.64 -18.96
N SER A 35 10.67 -7.07 -18.33
CA SER A 35 12.08 -7.50 -18.47
C SER A 35 12.49 -8.58 -17.46
N HIS A 36 11.55 -9.23 -16.78
CA HIS A 36 11.76 -10.26 -15.75
C HIS A 36 12.56 -9.76 -14.52
N ILE A 37 12.55 -8.47 -14.25
CA ILE A 37 13.17 -7.88 -13.06
C ILE A 37 12.12 -7.83 -11.96
N ASN A 38 12.41 -8.49 -10.83
CA ASN A 38 11.55 -8.41 -9.66
C ASN A 38 11.54 -6.98 -9.09
N VAL A 39 10.39 -6.58 -8.59
CA VAL A 39 10.20 -5.22 -8.04
C VAL A 39 9.73 -5.29 -6.60
N MET A 40 10.32 -4.47 -5.74
CA MET A 40 9.86 -4.21 -4.39
C MET A 40 9.39 -2.76 -4.30
N LEU A 41 8.07 -2.56 -4.28
CA LEU A 41 7.47 -1.23 -4.22
C LEU A 41 7.10 -0.88 -2.77
N ILE A 42 7.74 0.14 -2.24
CA ILE A 42 7.55 0.62 -0.87
C ILE A 42 6.85 1.98 -0.91
N SER A 43 5.73 2.08 -0.21
CA SER A 43 4.95 3.32 -0.14
C SER A 43 4.22 3.40 1.18
N PRO A 44 4.12 4.57 1.82
CA PRO A 44 3.22 4.75 2.95
C PRO A 44 1.78 4.34 2.63
N ARG A 45 1.00 4.08 3.68
CA ARG A 45 -0.42 3.74 3.52
C ARG A 45 -1.18 4.85 2.80
N ARG A 46 -2.19 4.46 2.01
CA ARG A 46 -3.15 5.41 1.39
C ARG A 46 -2.54 6.36 0.34
N TRP A 47 -1.34 6.05 -0.19
CA TRP A 47 -0.74 6.81 -1.29
C TRP A 47 -1.14 6.30 -2.69
N GLY A 48 -1.98 5.26 -2.78
CA GLY A 48 -2.45 4.70 -4.04
C GLY A 48 -1.56 3.60 -4.61
N LYS A 49 -0.73 2.94 -3.79
CA LYS A 49 0.17 1.84 -4.17
C LYS A 49 -0.54 0.72 -4.93
N SER A 50 -1.62 0.17 -4.36
CA SER A 50 -2.36 -0.95 -4.96
C SER A 50 -3.08 -0.53 -6.26
N SER A 51 -3.56 0.73 -6.34
CA SER A 51 -4.11 1.31 -7.57
C SER A 51 -3.05 1.44 -8.67
N LEU A 52 -1.83 1.88 -8.32
CA LEU A 52 -0.70 1.97 -9.24
C LEU A 52 -0.33 0.59 -9.82
N VAL A 53 -0.13 -0.41 -8.94
CA VAL A 53 0.22 -1.77 -9.37
C VAL A 53 -0.89 -2.34 -10.26
N LYS A 54 -2.15 -2.23 -9.85
CA LYS A 54 -3.28 -2.75 -10.62
C LYS A 54 -3.38 -2.09 -12.00
N LYS A 55 -3.25 -0.76 -12.08
CA LYS A 55 -3.29 -0.03 -13.36
C LYS A 55 -2.13 -0.43 -14.27
N ALA A 56 -0.89 -0.43 -13.77
CA ALA A 56 0.29 -0.81 -14.54
C ALA A 56 0.19 -2.26 -15.08
N MET A 57 -0.29 -3.19 -14.27
CA MET A 57 -0.43 -4.60 -14.65
C MET A 57 -1.59 -4.81 -15.63
N THR A 58 -2.69 -4.08 -15.49
CA THR A 58 -3.80 -4.12 -16.47
C THR A 58 -3.34 -3.62 -17.84
N GLU A 59 -2.59 -2.53 -17.88
CA GLU A 59 -2.00 -2.01 -19.11
C GLU A 59 -1.02 -3.03 -19.73
N LEU A 60 -0.11 -3.60 -18.93
CA LEU A 60 0.87 -4.55 -19.41
C LEU A 60 0.19 -5.81 -20.00
N SER A 61 -0.81 -6.37 -19.31
CA SER A 61 -1.55 -7.53 -19.83
C SER A 61 -2.43 -7.23 -21.05
N ALA A 62 -2.79 -5.97 -21.28
CA ALA A 62 -3.46 -5.54 -22.48
C ALA A 62 -2.50 -5.41 -23.68
N GLU A 63 -1.28 -4.92 -23.43
CA GLU A 63 -0.19 -4.78 -24.41
C GLU A 63 0.43 -6.12 -24.79
N ASP A 64 0.55 -7.05 -23.84
CA ASP A 64 1.15 -8.37 -24.02
C ASP A 64 0.20 -9.49 -23.58
N LYS A 65 -0.35 -10.18 -24.57
CA LYS A 65 -1.34 -11.26 -24.37
C LYS A 65 -0.77 -12.55 -23.76
N GLU A 66 0.54 -12.70 -23.72
CA GLU A 66 1.19 -13.85 -23.06
C GLU A 66 1.37 -13.60 -21.57
N VAL A 67 1.27 -12.36 -21.11
CA VAL A 67 1.39 -12.03 -19.68
C VAL A 67 0.09 -12.34 -18.92
N ARG A 68 0.25 -13.04 -17.78
CA ARG A 68 -0.81 -13.28 -16.80
C ARG A 68 -0.42 -12.66 -15.47
N ILE A 69 -1.39 -12.04 -14.82
CA ILE A 69 -1.17 -11.35 -13.54
C ILE A 69 -1.85 -12.13 -12.43
N CYS A 70 -1.08 -12.52 -11.43
CA CYS A 70 -1.56 -13.15 -10.21
C CYS A 70 -1.54 -12.12 -9.07
N TYR A 71 -2.67 -11.88 -8.41
CA TYR A 71 -2.77 -10.98 -7.26
C TYR A 71 -2.99 -11.76 -5.97
N ILE A 72 -2.19 -11.45 -4.95
CA ILE A 72 -2.28 -12.04 -3.61
C ILE A 72 -2.28 -10.90 -2.60
N ASP A 73 -3.22 -10.92 -1.67
CA ASP A 73 -3.23 -10.01 -0.52
C ASP A 73 -2.72 -10.75 0.71
N ALA A 74 -1.50 -10.40 1.15
CA ALA A 74 -0.89 -11.02 2.32
C ALA A 74 -1.48 -10.52 3.65
N PHE A 75 -2.33 -9.48 3.63
CA PHE A 75 -2.98 -8.97 4.83
C PHE A 75 -3.93 -10.01 5.46
N SER A 76 -4.60 -10.80 4.63
CA SER A 76 -5.54 -11.84 5.07
C SER A 76 -4.87 -13.15 5.49
N ILE A 77 -3.56 -13.30 5.32
CA ILE A 77 -2.84 -14.55 5.56
C ILE A 77 -2.39 -14.64 7.02
N GLY A 78 -2.99 -15.56 7.78
CA GLY A 78 -2.74 -15.77 9.21
C GLY A 78 -1.80 -16.94 9.53
N SER A 79 -1.40 -17.76 8.55
CA SER A 79 -0.50 -18.91 8.77
C SER A 79 0.31 -19.27 7.52
N GLU A 80 1.40 -19.98 7.72
CA GLU A 80 2.22 -20.52 6.64
C GLU A 80 1.40 -21.41 5.69
N ALA A 81 0.58 -22.30 6.23
CA ALA A 81 -0.26 -23.20 5.44
C ALA A 81 -1.26 -22.42 4.57
N GLU A 82 -1.81 -21.34 5.08
CA GLU A 82 -2.70 -20.45 4.34
C GLU A 82 -1.96 -19.72 3.21
N PHE A 83 -0.73 -19.26 3.46
CA PHE A 83 0.10 -18.67 2.41
C PHE A 83 0.27 -19.62 1.22
N TYR A 84 0.72 -20.85 1.47
CA TYR A 84 0.95 -21.82 0.40
C TYR A 84 -0.34 -22.18 -0.33
N ARG A 85 -1.47 -22.33 0.36
CA ARG A 85 -2.78 -22.57 -0.27
C ARG A 85 -3.20 -21.42 -1.16
N THR A 86 -3.17 -20.19 -0.62
CA THR A 86 -3.55 -18.98 -1.35
C THR A 86 -2.64 -18.78 -2.56
N PHE A 87 -1.32 -18.95 -2.38
CA PHE A 87 -0.36 -18.84 -3.47
C PHE A 87 -0.67 -19.84 -4.60
N ALA A 88 -0.83 -21.12 -4.27
CA ALA A 88 -1.15 -22.14 -5.26
C ALA A 88 -2.47 -21.85 -5.98
N SER A 89 -3.52 -21.51 -5.23
CA SER A 89 -4.84 -21.22 -5.77
C SER A 89 -4.82 -20.06 -6.75
N GLN A 90 -4.21 -18.93 -6.35
CA GLN A 90 -4.18 -17.73 -7.18
C GLN A 90 -3.29 -17.89 -8.41
N VAL A 91 -2.15 -18.56 -8.29
CA VAL A 91 -1.25 -18.83 -9.41
C VAL A 91 -1.91 -19.74 -10.46
N ILE A 92 -2.60 -20.81 -10.03
CA ILE A 92 -3.33 -21.67 -10.97
C ILE A 92 -4.50 -20.90 -11.61
N ALA A 93 -5.23 -20.09 -10.82
CA ALA A 93 -6.36 -19.31 -11.31
C ALA A 93 -5.95 -18.30 -12.38
N CYS A 94 -4.84 -17.58 -12.20
CA CYS A 94 -4.38 -16.60 -13.19
C CYS A 94 -3.93 -17.24 -14.51
N ALA A 95 -3.44 -18.48 -14.47
CA ALA A 95 -2.98 -19.22 -15.63
C ALA A 95 -4.09 -19.98 -16.37
N SER A 96 -5.29 -20.12 -15.77
CA SER A 96 -6.38 -20.96 -16.27
C SER A 96 -7.58 -20.11 -16.68
N SER A 97 -8.06 -20.30 -17.90
CA SER A 97 -9.17 -19.50 -18.47
C SER A 97 -10.57 -20.01 -18.13
N LYS A 98 -10.68 -21.24 -17.59
CA LYS A 98 -11.93 -21.92 -17.26
C LYS A 98 -11.78 -22.79 -16.01
N ILE A 99 -12.88 -22.99 -15.28
CA ILE A 99 -12.92 -23.80 -14.05
C ILE A 99 -12.39 -25.23 -14.26
N GLU A 100 -12.80 -25.86 -15.35
CA GLU A 100 -12.37 -27.24 -15.68
C GLU A 100 -10.85 -27.33 -15.80
N ARG A 101 -10.23 -26.36 -16.49
CA ARG A 101 -8.76 -26.30 -16.63
C ARG A 101 -8.06 -26.02 -15.31
N TRP A 102 -8.66 -25.19 -14.45
CA TRP A 102 -8.13 -24.94 -13.12
C TRP A 102 -8.08 -26.22 -12.28
N ILE A 103 -9.16 -27.05 -12.34
CA ILE A 103 -9.21 -28.35 -11.65
C ILE A 103 -8.13 -29.32 -12.22
N GLU A 104 -7.98 -29.37 -13.54
CA GLU A 104 -6.98 -30.20 -14.21
C GLU A 104 -5.57 -29.79 -13.82
N ASP A 105 -5.28 -28.49 -13.87
CA ASP A 105 -3.99 -27.92 -13.47
C ASP A 105 -3.69 -28.19 -11.99
N ALA A 106 -4.66 -27.99 -11.11
CA ALA A 106 -4.50 -28.26 -9.69
C ALA A 106 -4.16 -29.74 -9.42
N LYS A 107 -4.86 -30.69 -10.07
CA LYS A 107 -4.58 -32.12 -9.94
C LYS A 107 -3.24 -32.53 -10.54
N LYS A 108 -2.83 -31.88 -11.63
CA LYS A 108 -1.59 -32.17 -12.34
C LYS A 108 -0.36 -31.71 -11.58
N PHE A 109 -0.39 -30.47 -11.08
CA PHE A 109 0.78 -29.83 -10.48
C PHE A 109 0.89 -30.03 -8.97
N LEU A 110 -0.22 -30.36 -8.30
CA LEU A 110 -0.28 -30.61 -6.87
C LEU A 110 -0.56 -32.10 -6.59
N THR A 111 0.39 -32.97 -6.94
CA THR A 111 0.26 -34.42 -6.73
C THR A 111 0.14 -34.75 -5.23
N GLY A 112 -0.90 -35.51 -4.91
CA GLY A 112 -1.21 -35.92 -3.52
C GLY A 112 -2.11 -34.94 -2.74
N VAL A 113 -2.57 -33.89 -3.37
CA VAL A 113 -3.53 -32.94 -2.82
C VAL A 113 -4.91 -33.17 -3.43
N VAL A 114 -5.94 -33.29 -2.60
CA VAL A 114 -7.33 -33.34 -3.05
C VAL A 114 -7.89 -31.93 -3.00
N PRO A 115 -7.99 -31.21 -4.14
CA PRO A 115 -8.59 -29.87 -4.14
C PRO A 115 -10.08 -29.99 -3.81
N GLN A 116 -10.53 -29.31 -2.77
CA GLN A 116 -11.95 -29.08 -2.54
C GLN A 116 -12.30 -27.68 -3.05
N ILE A 117 -13.18 -27.62 -4.05
CA ILE A 117 -13.64 -26.36 -4.60
C ILE A 117 -14.78 -25.86 -3.71
N VAL A 118 -14.59 -24.71 -3.10
CA VAL A 118 -15.67 -24.00 -2.40
C VAL A 118 -16.19 -22.94 -3.35
N VAL A 119 -17.31 -23.22 -3.99
CA VAL A 119 -18.07 -22.21 -4.73
C VAL A 119 -18.79 -21.36 -3.71
N ASN A 120 -18.46 -20.08 -3.60
CA ASN A 120 -19.13 -19.17 -2.71
C ASN A 120 -20.31 -18.53 -3.49
N ASP A 121 -21.53 -19.06 -3.29
CA ASP A 121 -22.75 -18.67 -4.03
C ASP A 121 -23.24 -17.23 -3.75
N GLN A 122 -22.54 -16.46 -2.93
CA GLN A 122 -23.07 -15.16 -2.47
C GLN A 122 -22.51 -13.91 -3.22
N ILE A 123 -21.61 -14.08 -4.17
CA ILE A 123 -21.12 -12.93 -4.98
C ILE A 123 -21.13 -13.31 -6.45
N THR A 124 -22.02 -12.72 -7.20
CA THR A 124 -22.47 -13.07 -8.56
C THR A 124 -21.42 -12.90 -9.68
N ASP A 125 -20.14 -12.59 -9.44
CA ASP A 125 -19.12 -12.48 -10.49
C ASP A 125 -17.69 -12.88 -10.08
N PHE A 126 -17.49 -13.42 -8.88
CA PHE A 126 -16.19 -13.94 -8.44
C PHE A 126 -16.33 -15.36 -7.92
N VAL A 127 -15.95 -16.33 -8.71
CA VAL A 127 -15.74 -17.70 -8.23
C VAL A 127 -14.46 -17.68 -7.40
N ALA A 128 -14.60 -17.70 -6.07
CA ALA A 128 -13.46 -17.85 -5.17
C ALA A 128 -12.99 -19.32 -5.23
N PHE A 129 -11.85 -19.55 -5.87
CA PHE A 129 -11.19 -20.84 -5.90
C PHE A 129 -10.42 -21.02 -4.59
N ASP A 130 -10.88 -21.92 -3.73
CA ASP A 130 -10.16 -22.28 -2.51
C ASP A 130 -9.68 -23.73 -2.59
N LEU A 131 -8.38 -23.92 -2.33
CA LEU A 131 -7.78 -25.25 -2.25
C LEU A 131 -7.73 -25.65 -0.77
N LYS A 132 -8.61 -26.53 -0.34
CA LYS A 132 -8.55 -27.09 1.01
C LYS A 132 -7.55 -28.24 1.08
N PHE A 133 -6.33 -27.93 1.44
CA PHE A 133 -5.31 -28.94 1.78
C PHE A 133 -4.36 -28.36 2.85
N VAL A 134 -3.68 -29.23 3.57
CA VAL A 134 -2.60 -28.84 4.48
C VAL A 134 -1.29 -29.14 3.77
N PRO A 135 -0.54 -28.13 3.30
CA PRO A 135 0.73 -28.33 2.62
C PRO A 135 1.72 -29.04 3.56
N GLN A 136 2.25 -30.17 3.13
CA GLN A 136 3.35 -30.83 3.83
C GLN A 136 4.69 -30.24 3.39
N GLU A 137 5.75 -30.48 4.13
CA GLU A 137 7.07 -29.89 3.85
C GLU A 137 7.55 -30.15 2.41
N ARG A 138 7.30 -31.39 1.88
CA ARG A 138 7.62 -31.76 0.49
C ARG A 138 6.86 -30.96 -0.57
N ASP A 139 5.67 -30.43 -0.21
CA ASP A 139 4.79 -29.74 -1.16
C ASP A 139 5.15 -28.27 -1.32
N LYS A 140 5.75 -27.67 -0.28
CA LYS A 140 6.07 -26.25 -0.22
C LYS A 140 6.94 -25.75 -1.37
N MET A 141 8.02 -26.48 -1.66
CA MET A 141 8.92 -26.15 -2.78
C MET A 141 8.22 -26.28 -4.13
N ALA A 142 7.42 -27.34 -4.32
CA ALA A 142 6.65 -27.56 -5.54
C ALA A 142 5.62 -26.44 -5.75
N ILE A 143 4.93 -26.01 -4.69
CA ILE A 143 3.99 -24.88 -4.74
C ILE A 143 4.70 -23.59 -5.18
N LEU A 144 5.86 -23.28 -4.62
CA LEU A 144 6.62 -22.09 -5.00
C LEU A 144 7.14 -22.14 -6.44
N GLN A 145 7.27 -23.33 -7.04
CA GLN A 145 7.66 -23.51 -8.45
C GLN A 145 6.48 -23.40 -9.43
N LEU A 146 5.24 -23.42 -8.97
CA LEU A 146 4.05 -23.38 -9.84
C LEU A 146 4.05 -22.25 -10.87
N PRO A 147 4.45 -21.00 -10.56
CA PRO A 147 4.46 -19.93 -11.56
C PRO A 147 5.32 -20.30 -12.78
N GLU A 148 6.53 -20.81 -12.56
CA GLU A 148 7.45 -21.20 -13.63
C GLU A 148 6.96 -22.42 -14.42
N LEU A 149 6.45 -23.44 -13.72
CA LEU A 149 5.96 -24.67 -14.35
C LEU A 149 4.74 -24.40 -15.25
N LEU A 150 3.77 -23.63 -14.75
CA LEU A 150 2.58 -23.25 -15.51
C LEU A 150 2.93 -22.34 -16.68
N ALA A 151 3.84 -21.37 -16.46
CA ALA A 151 4.30 -20.47 -17.49
C ALA A 151 4.95 -21.25 -18.65
N LYS A 152 5.84 -22.16 -18.33
CA LYS A 152 6.54 -23.01 -19.31
C LYS A 152 5.57 -23.91 -20.08
N GLU A 153 4.63 -24.56 -19.39
CA GLU A 153 3.69 -25.47 -20.03
C GLU A 153 2.73 -24.75 -20.98
N LYS A 154 2.28 -23.55 -20.58
CA LYS A 154 1.25 -22.82 -21.35
C LYS A 154 1.84 -21.81 -22.34
N GLY A 155 3.17 -21.65 -22.39
CA GLY A 155 3.82 -20.65 -23.23
C GLY A 155 3.44 -19.23 -22.87
N ILE A 156 3.31 -18.93 -21.56
CA ILE A 156 2.93 -17.63 -21.01
C ILE A 156 4.00 -17.12 -20.06
N ARG A 157 3.86 -15.89 -19.63
CA ARG A 157 4.64 -15.29 -18.54
C ARG A 157 3.72 -14.97 -17.37
N ILE A 158 4.17 -15.18 -16.13
CA ILE A 158 3.37 -14.92 -14.93
C ILE A 158 4.04 -13.85 -14.08
N ILE A 159 3.30 -12.79 -13.76
CA ILE A 159 3.72 -11.78 -12.80
C ILE A 159 2.91 -11.95 -11.53
N VAL A 160 3.59 -12.29 -10.43
CA VAL A 160 2.96 -12.48 -9.12
C VAL A 160 3.09 -11.18 -8.32
N CYS A 161 1.95 -10.56 -8.06
CA CYS A 161 1.81 -9.31 -7.32
C CYS A 161 1.32 -9.61 -5.90
N ILE A 162 2.16 -9.39 -4.87
CA ILE A 162 1.80 -9.65 -3.46
C ILE A 162 1.69 -8.32 -2.71
N ASP A 163 0.45 -7.95 -2.35
CA ASP A 163 0.18 -6.76 -1.51
C ASP A 163 0.48 -7.03 -0.05
N GLU A 164 0.87 -5.99 0.67
CA GLU A 164 1.22 -6.01 2.09
C GLU A 164 2.19 -7.16 2.45
N PHE A 165 3.18 -7.41 1.57
CA PHE A 165 4.14 -8.53 1.68
C PHE A 165 4.80 -8.62 3.05
N GLN A 166 5.06 -7.49 3.72
CA GLN A 166 5.64 -7.48 5.05
C GLN A 166 4.77 -8.14 6.13
N GLN A 167 3.48 -8.39 5.87
CA GLN A 167 2.63 -9.11 6.82
C GLN A 167 3.09 -10.56 7.03
N LEU A 168 3.67 -11.16 6.00
CA LEU A 168 4.24 -12.51 6.11
C LEU A 168 5.35 -12.57 7.17
N ALA A 169 6.09 -11.47 7.37
CA ALA A 169 7.15 -11.40 8.38
C ALA A 169 6.64 -11.47 9.84
N ASN A 170 5.33 -11.39 10.06
CA ASN A 170 4.71 -11.61 11.37
C ASN A 170 4.43 -13.09 11.65
N LEU A 171 4.54 -13.97 10.65
CA LEU A 171 4.32 -15.41 10.83
C LEU A 171 5.52 -16.03 11.56
N PRO A 172 5.27 -16.96 12.52
CA PRO A 172 6.35 -17.63 13.26
C PRO A 172 7.35 -18.35 12.35
N GLU A 173 6.85 -18.94 11.25
CA GLU A 173 7.63 -19.72 10.30
C GLU A 173 8.32 -18.86 9.21
N TYR A 174 8.19 -17.55 9.26
CA TYR A 174 8.61 -16.65 8.17
C TYR A 174 10.08 -16.84 7.75
N LYS A 175 10.99 -17.04 8.68
CA LYS A 175 12.42 -17.20 8.33
C LYS A 175 12.69 -18.41 7.44
N ASP A 176 11.98 -19.50 7.68
CA ASP A 176 12.08 -20.69 6.82
C ASP A 176 11.39 -20.47 5.48
N MET A 177 10.19 -19.89 5.51
CA MET A 177 9.46 -19.48 4.31
C MET A 177 10.27 -18.53 3.43
N GLU A 178 10.89 -17.52 4.01
CA GLU A 178 11.69 -16.51 3.30
C GLU A 178 12.85 -17.16 2.55
N GLY A 179 13.56 -18.07 3.20
CA GLY A 179 14.64 -18.84 2.58
C GLY A 179 14.16 -19.69 1.40
N LYS A 180 13.05 -20.40 1.57
CA LYS A 180 12.44 -21.23 0.50
C LYS A 180 11.96 -20.37 -0.67
N MET A 181 11.21 -19.31 -0.41
CA MET A 181 10.76 -18.37 -1.44
C MET A 181 11.95 -17.83 -2.24
N ARG A 182 12.98 -17.34 -1.57
CA ARG A 182 14.18 -16.80 -2.21
C ARG A 182 14.88 -17.82 -3.08
N SER A 183 15.09 -19.05 -2.59
CA SER A 183 15.83 -20.10 -3.30
C SER A 183 15.11 -20.54 -4.58
N VAL A 184 13.77 -20.57 -4.57
CA VAL A 184 12.97 -20.96 -5.73
C VAL A 184 12.79 -19.79 -6.70
N TRP A 185 12.33 -18.65 -6.22
CA TRP A 185 11.92 -17.54 -7.09
C TRP A 185 13.08 -16.91 -7.86
N GLN A 186 14.28 -16.89 -7.28
CA GLN A 186 15.46 -16.35 -7.98
C GLN A 186 15.90 -17.18 -9.21
N GLN A 187 15.45 -18.42 -9.33
CA GLN A 187 15.80 -19.33 -10.43
C GLN A 187 14.79 -19.28 -11.58
N GLN A 188 13.65 -18.64 -11.35
CA GLN A 188 12.56 -18.55 -12.32
C GLN A 188 12.89 -17.55 -13.44
N GLN A 189 12.57 -17.92 -14.67
CA GLN A 189 12.85 -17.12 -15.86
C GLN A 189 11.57 -16.63 -16.57
N LEU A 190 10.45 -17.31 -16.36
CA LEU A 190 9.15 -16.99 -16.94
C LEU A 190 8.17 -16.39 -15.92
N ALA A 191 8.59 -16.37 -14.64
CA ALA A 191 7.86 -15.71 -13.58
C ALA A 191 8.64 -14.53 -13.02
N SER A 192 7.96 -13.42 -12.69
CA SER A 192 8.52 -12.27 -11.97
C SER A 192 7.61 -11.82 -10.86
N TYR A 193 8.15 -11.08 -9.91
CA TYR A 193 7.49 -10.73 -8.65
C TYR A 193 7.41 -9.23 -8.44
N CYS A 194 6.22 -8.73 -8.14
CA CYS A 194 5.96 -7.40 -7.64
C CYS A 194 5.55 -7.51 -6.17
N LEU A 195 6.52 -7.34 -5.26
CA LEU A 195 6.28 -7.42 -3.82
C LEU A 195 6.11 -6.01 -3.28
N TYR A 196 4.96 -5.68 -2.73
CA TYR A 196 4.70 -4.32 -2.32
C TYR A 196 4.05 -4.25 -0.95
N GLY A 197 4.29 -3.14 -0.24
CA GLY A 197 3.83 -2.98 1.12
C GLY A 197 3.89 -1.57 1.65
N SER A 198 3.19 -1.35 2.77
CA SER A 198 3.01 -0.03 3.35
C SER A 198 3.94 0.27 4.54
N LYS A 199 4.41 -0.76 5.26
CA LYS A 199 5.28 -0.58 6.42
C LYS A 199 6.75 -0.46 5.99
N ARG A 200 7.18 0.79 5.75
CA ARG A 200 8.52 1.10 5.20
C ARG A 200 9.66 0.40 5.93
N ASN A 201 9.68 0.48 7.27
CA ASN A 201 10.76 -0.11 8.05
C ASN A 201 10.80 -1.64 7.94
N MET A 202 9.65 -2.31 7.93
CA MET A 202 9.58 -3.76 7.76
C MET A 202 10.04 -4.17 6.35
N MET A 203 9.57 -3.48 5.32
CA MET A 203 9.98 -3.73 3.93
C MET A 203 11.49 -3.52 3.75
N LEU A 204 12.05 -2.45 4.32
CA LEU A 204 13.50 -2.21 4.29
C LEU A 204 14.29 -3.31 5.02
N ASN A 205 13.79 -3.82 6.14
CA ASN A 205 14.44 -4.92 6.84
C ASN A 205 14.45 -6.20 6.00
N ILE A 206 13.41 -6.46 5.22
CA ILE A 206 13.32 -7.62 4.33
C ILE A 206 14.28 -7.47 3.14
N PHE A 207 14.30 -6.31 2.47
CA PHE A 207 14.95 -6.19 1.16
C PHE A 207 16.32 -5.50 1.16
N ASN A 208 16.62 -4.67 2.18
CA ASN A 208 17.88 -3.92 2.25
C ASN A 208 18.82 -4.40 3.36
N ASN A 209 18.40 -5.33 4.21
CA ASN A 209 19.28 -5.93 5.20
C ASN A 209 20.13 -7.02 4.55
N SER A 210 21.46 -6.89 4.61
CA SER A 210 22.40 -7.85 4.01
C SER A 210 22.29 -9.28 4.57
N ASN A 211 21.69 -9.43 5.74
CA ASN A 211 21.47 -10.75 6.37
C ASN A 211 20.10 -11.36 6.00
N SER A 212 19.25 -10.64 5.25
CA SER A 212 17.96 -11.16 4.80
C SER A 212 18.12 -11.97 3.51
N PRO A 213 17.46 -13.12 3.35
CA PRO A 213 17.42 -13.87 2.11
C PRO A 213 16.99 -13.04 0.89
N PHE A 214 16.05 -12.10 1.07
CA PHE A 214 15.60 -11.21 0.00
C PHE A 214 16.51 -10.02 -0.32
N TYR A 215 17.67 -9.93 0.35
CA TYR A 215 18.63 -8.89 0.00
C TYR A 215 18.98 -8.91 -1.49
N ARG A 216 18.81 -7.76 -2.16
CA ARG A 216 19.02 -7.61 -3.62
C ARG A 216 18.24 -8.63 -4.48
N PHE A 217 17.01 -8.96 -4.09
CA PHE A 217 16.16 -9.84 -4.89
C PHE A 217 15.70 -9.21 -6.20
N GLY A 218 15.64 -7.90 -6.28
CA GLY A 218 15.26 -7.13 -7.45
C GLY A 218 15.41 -5.62 -7.22
N GLN A 219 14.67 -4.82 -7.98
CA GLN A 219 14.72 -3.36 -7.89
C GLN A 219 13.79 -2.85 -6.78
N VAL A 220 14.33 -2.11 -5.82
CA VAL A 220 13.53 -1.39 -4.82
C VAL A 220 13.10 -0.04 -5.39
N ILE A 221 11.81 0.24 -5.33
CA ILE A 221 11.19 1.50 -5.74
C ILE A 221 10.50 2.13 -4.52
N PHE A 222 10.84 3.37 -4.24
CA PHE A 222 10.14 4.19 -3.24
C PHE A 222 9.15 5.09 -3.96
N MET A 223 7.87 4.79 -3.79
CA MET A 223 6.80 5.60 -4.38
C MET A 223 6.80 7.00 -3.78
N GLN A 224 6.81 8.02 -4.61
CA GLN A 224 6.74 9.42 -4.20
C GLN A 224 5.29 9.92 -4.09
N LYS A 225 5.07 11.03 -3.39
CA LYS A 225 3.77 11.74 -3.43
C LYS A 225 3.52 12.23 -4.86
N ILE A 226 2.27 12.27 -5.28
CA ILE A 226 1.89 12.94 -6.53
C ILE A 226 2.15 14.44 -6.33
N ALA A 227 2.83 15.07 -7.28
CA ALA A 227 3.20 16.46 -7.18
C ALA A 227 1.97 17.39 -7.27
N LYS A 228 2.07 18.56 -6.65
CA LYS A 228 1.00 19.57 -6.59
C LYS A 228 0.55 20.01 -7.98
N GLU A 229 1.48 20.08 -8.93
CA GLU A 229 1.27 20.45 -10.32
C GLU A 229 0.28 19.52 -11.05
N HIS A 230 0.14 18.29 -10.61
CA HIS A 230 -0.83 17.32 -11.13
C HIS A 230 -2.16 17.38 -10.37
N TRP A 231 -2.12 17.67 -9.06
CA TRP A 231 -3.30 17.75 -8.23
C TRP A 231 -4.16 18.97 -8.52
N VAL A 232 -3.55 20.16 -8.67
CA VAL A 232 -4.30 21.42 -8.85
C VAL A 232 -5.18 21.37 -10.09
N PRO A 233 -4.69 21.01 -11.31
CA PRO A 233 -5.55 20.87 -12.48
C PRO A 233 -6.65 19.83 -12.32
N PHE A 234 -6.37 18.71 -11.66
CA PHE A 234 -7.36 17.67 -11.37
C PHE A 234 -8.50 18.20 -10.51
N ILE A 235 -8.18 18.93 -9.42
CA ILE A 235 -9.17 19.52 -8.52
C ILE A 235 -10.05 20.50 -9.30
N LEU A 236 -9.44 21.45 -10.03
CA LEU A 236 -10.17 22.45 -10.84
C LEU A 236 -11.14 21.78 -11.81
N SER A 237 -10.65 20.85 -12.63
CA SER A 237 -11.49 20.16 -13.63
C SER A 237 -12.59 19.32 -13.00
N SER A 238 -12.34 18.72 -11.83
CA SER A 238 -13.34 17.91 -11.11
C SER A 238 -14.49 18.73 -10.56
N PHE A 239 -14.21 19.95 -10.07
CA PHE A 239 -15.27 20.89 -9.66
C PHE A 239 -16.06 21.37 -10.87
N GLU A 240 -15.38 21.78 -11.94
CA GLU A 240 -16.00 22.29 -13.16
C GLU A 240 -16.93 21.26 -13.83
N LYS A 241 -16.52 20.01 -13.95
CA LYS A 241 -17.35 18.90 -14.49
C LYS A 241 -18.69 18.73 -13.78
N THR A 242 -18.78 19.16 -12.53
CA THR A 242 -20.00 19.07 -11.72
C THR A 242 -20.75 20.41 -11.57
N GLY A 243 -20.35 21.42 -12.36
CA GLY A 243 -20.98 22.75 -12.37
C GLY A 243 -20.65 23.59 -11.14
N LYS A 244 -19.62 23.24 -10.38
CA LYS A 244 -19.11 24.00 -9.22
C LYS A 244 -17.79 24.65 -9.56
N ARG A 245 -17.40 25.67 -8.79
CA ARG A 245 -16.14 26.39 -9.00
C ARG A 245 -15.28 26.37 -7.75
N ILE A 246 -13.98 26.26 -7.96
CA ILE A 246 -12.95 26.43 -6.94
C ILE A 246 -11.82 27.27 -7.55
N SER A 247 -11.27 28.22 -6.81
CA SER A 247 -10.11 28.98 -7.27
C SER A 247 -8.83 28.16 -7.20
N GLU A 248 -7.86 28.48 -8.04
CA GLU A 248 -6.53 27.85 -8.01
C GLU A 248 -5.86 28.02 -6.64
N SER A 249 -6.08 29.14 -5.95
CA SER A 249 -5.57 29.38 -4.61
C SER A 249 -6.13 28.39 -3.58
N PHE A 250 -7.43 28.10 -3.62
CA PHE A 250 -8.02 27.07 -2.74
C PHE A 250 -7.55 25.66 -3.12
N ALA A 251 -7.49 25.33 -4.41
CA ALA A 251 -6.98 24.03 -4.86
C ALA A 251 -5.52 23.82 -4.40
N SER A 252 -4.69 24.85 -4.56
CA SER A 252 -3.31 24.87 -4.04
C SER A 252 -3.24 24.69 -2.54
N ARG A 253 -4.08 25.40 -1.78
CA ARG A 253 -4.15 25.32 -0.30
C ARG A 253 -4.59 23.93 0.17
N ILE A 254 -5.52 23.26 -0.53
CA ILE A 254 -5.87 21.86 -0.25
C ILE A 254 -4.61 21.00 -0.28
N CYS A 255 -3.83 21.09 -1.36
CA CYS A 255 -2.59 20.33 -1.51
C CYS A 255 -1.60 20.57 -0.38
N ASP A 256 -1.44 21.84 0.05
CA ASP A 256 -0.52 22.23 1.11
C ASP A 256 -0.96 21.69 2.48
N VAL A 257 -2.24 21.83 2.82
CA VAL A 257 -2.79 21.41 4.12
C VAL A 257 -2.63 19.90 4.32
N VAL A 258 -2.89 19.11 3.28
CA VAL A 258 -2.76 17.65 3.34
C VAL A 258 -1.42 17.14 2.80
N GLU A 259 -0.46 18.05 2.52
CA GLU A 259 0.88 17.71 2.00
C GLU A 259 0.86 16.78 0.79
N CYS A 260 -0.10 16.96 -0.12
CA CYS A 260 -0.33 16.08 -1.29
C CYS A 260 -0.55 14.60 -0.92
N HIS A 261 -1.02 14.29 0.27
CA HIS A 261 -1.36 12.92 0.67
C HIS A 261 -2.63 12.48 -0.04
N SER A 262 -2.53 11.54 -0.96
CA SER A 262 -3.60 11.18 -1.93
C SER A 262 -4.96 10.90 -1.29
N TRP A 263 -5.00 10.14 -0.19
CA TRP A 263 -6.25 9.84 0.52
C TRP A 263 -6.90 11.09 1.11
N TYR A 264 -6.13 11.87 1.87
CA TYR A 264 -6.66 13.06 2.53
C TYR A 264 -6.99 14.17 1.56
N LEU A 265 -6.27 14.24 0.44
CA LEU A 265 -6.59 15.17 -0.63
C LEU A 265 -7.97 14.86 -1.22
N GLN A 266 -8.23 13.61 -1.58
CA GLN A 266 -9.53 13.17 -2.07
C GLN A 266 -10.63 13.37 -1.01
N GLN A 267 -10.37 13.04 0.25
CA GLN A 267 -11.32 13.21 1.36
C GLN A 267 -11.66 14.69 1.61
N LEU A 268 -10.65 15.57 1.64
CA LEU A 268 -10.86 17.01 1.84
C LEU A 268 -11.59 17.62 0.65
N CYS A 269 -11.22 17.29 -0.57
CA CYS A 269 -11.92 17.71 -1.78
C CYS A 269 -13.38 17.24 -1.78
N TYR A 270 -13.65 16.00 -1.35
CA TYR A 270 -15.02 15.48 -1.24
C TYR A 270 -15.88 16.33 -0.31
N PHE A 271 -15.41 16.67 0.89
CA PHE A 271 -16.19 17.47 1.84
C PHE A 271 -16.34 18.90 1.38
N ILE A 272 -15.28 19.56 0.90
CA ILE A 272 -15.37 20.90 0.33
C ILE A 272 -16.37 20.91 -0.82
N TRP A 273 -16.28 19.96 -1.76
CA TRP A 273 -17.21 19.83 -2.87
C TRP A 273 -18.65 19.62 -2.40
N SER A 274 -18.86 18.78 -1.38
CA SER A 274 -20.21 18.47 -0.84
C SER A 274 -20.87 19.71 -0.21
N PHE A 275 -20.09 20.55 0.47
CA PHE A 275 -20.59 21.78 1.11
C PHE A 275 -20.69 22.96 0.14
N THR A 276 -20.06 22.88 -1.01
CA THR A 276 -20.11 23.94 -2.03
C THR A 276 -21.43 23.93 -2.76
N VAL A 277 -22.12 25.06 -2.81
CA VAL A 277 -23.33 25.25 -3.66
C VAL A 277 -22.94 25.60 -5.09
N SER A 278 -22.17 26.65 -5.28
CA SER A 278 -21.70 27.14 -6.60
C SER A 278 -20.20 27.41 -6.65
N GLU A 279 -19.64 28.02 -5.62
CA GLU A 279 -18.23 28.38 -5.54
C GLU A 279 -17.69 28.18 -4.13
N VAL A 280 -16.44 27.75 -4.02
CA VAL A 280 -15.77 27.53 -2.75
C VAL A 280 -15.46 28.88 -2.08
N THR A 281 -15.89 29.02 -0.81
CA THR A 281 -15.57 30.17 0.06
C THR A 281 -14.67 29.73 1.21
N GLU A 282 -14.14 30.67 1.98
CA GLU A 282 -13.32 30.40 3.16
C GLU A 282 -14.09 29.59 4.21
N GLU A 283 -15.39 29.89 4.38
CA GLU A 283 -16.25 29.15 5.30
C GLU A 283 -16.43 27.70 4.88
N VAL A 284 -16.65 27.45 3.57
CA VAL A 284 -16.78 26.09 3.02
C VAL A 284 -15.49 25.32 3.16
N PHE A 285 -14.35 25.96 2.88
CA PHE A 285 -13.02 25.33 3.07
C PHE A 285 -12.80 24.94 4.54
N SER A 286 -13.07 25.84 5.46
CA SER A 286 -12.91 25.60 6.90
C SER A 286 -13.83 24.50 7.42
N LEU A 287 -15.08 24.46 6.96
CA LEU A 287 -16.03 23.37 7.27
C LEU A 287 -15.53 22.03 6.74
N GLY A 288 -15.02 21.99 5.50
CA GLY A 288 -14.45 20.78 4.92
C GLY A 288 -13.27 20.24 5.72
N LEU A 289 -12.34 21.09 6.11
CA LEU A 289 -11.18 20.71 6.91
C LEU A 289 -11.59 20.21 8.30
N LYS A 290 -12.49 20.93 8.98
CA LYS A 290 -13.04 20.53 10.27
C LYS A 290 -13.72 19.15 10.20
N GLN A 291 -14.45 18.90 9.12
CA GLN A 291 -15.09 17.59 8.92
C GLN A 291 -14.06 16.47 8.77
N VAL A 292 -12.97 16.69 8.02
CA VAL A 292 -11.88 15.71 7.90
C VAL A 292 -11.23 15.44 9.26
N LEU A 293 -10.96 16.47 10.05
CA LEU A 293 -10.40 16.31 11.39
C LEU A 293 -11.34 15.51 12.30
N ASN A 294 -12.61 15.89 12.38
CA ASN A 294 -13.62 15.23 13.23
C ASN A 294 -13.79 13.74 12.92
N ILE A 295 -13.85 13.37 11.64
CA ILE A 295 -14.02 11.97 11.23
C ILE A 295 -12.81 11.12 11.61
N ASN A 296 -11.60 11.68 11.53
CA ASN A 296 -10.38 10.95 11.84
C ASN A 296 -9.99 11.00 13.33
N THR A 297 -10.59 11.88 14.13
CA THR A 297 -10.31 12.06 15.57
C THR A 297 -10.34 10.75 16.37
N PRO A 298 -11.35 9.85 16.26
CA PRO A 298 -11.38 8.62 17.05
C PRO A 298 -10.17 7.71 16.80
N MET A 299 -9.71 7.65 15.55
CA MET A 299 -8.51 6.88 15.17
C MET A 299 -7.25 7.52 15.78
N PHE A 300 -7.12 8.83 15.68
CA PHE A 300 -5.97 9.56 16.20
C PHE A 300 -5.89 9.50 17.73
N GLN A 301 -7.03 9.60 18.41
CA GLN A 301 -7.12 9.40 19.86
C GLN A 301 -6.63 8.01 20.27
N ASN A 302 -7.12 6.95 19.62
CA ASN A 302 -6.68 5.59 19.90
C ASN A 302 -5.18 5.40 19.68
N ASP A 303 -4.61 5.97 18.61
CA ASP A 303 -3.18 5.89 18.35
C ASP A 303 -2.35 6.66 19.40
N THR A 304 -2.86 7.79 19.90
CA THR A 304 -2.20 8.64 20.89
C THR A 304 -2.31 8.09 22.31
N GLU A 305 -3.45 7.52 22.70
CA GLU A 305 -3.68 6.93 24.03
C GLU A 305 -2.71 5.77 24.33
N ASN A 306 -2.23 5.09 23.28
CA ASN A 306 -1.24 4.02 23.38
C ASN A 306 0.22 4.51 23.44
N LEU A 307 0.45 5.82 23.65
CA LEU A 307 1.77 6.41 23.78
C LEU A 307 2.09 6.78 25.23
N SER A 308 3.36 6.66 25.59
CA SER A 308 3.83 7.16 26.90
C SER A 308 3.92 8.70 26.89
N SER A 309 3.89 9.31 28.09
CA SER A 309 4.04 10.76 28.26
C SER A 309 5.29 11.31 27.54
N THR A 310 6.43 10.61 27.65
CA THR A 310 7.67 11.05 26.96
C THR A 310 7.62 10.90 25.45
N GLN A 311 6.77 10.03 24.90
CA GLN A 311 6.52 9.94 23.46
C GLN A 311 5.62 11.07 22.99
N ILE A 312 4.60 11.43 23.77
CA ILE A 312 3.73 12.58 23.51
C ILE A 312 4.54 13.86 23.50
N GLU A 313 5.40 14.08 24.50
CA GLU A 313 6.27 15.27 24.56
C GLU A 313 7.25 15.34 23.38
N LEU A 314 7.78 14.19 22.92
CA LEU A 314 8.59 14.16 21.70
C LEU A 314 7.77 14.51 20.45
N LEU A 315 6.51 14.05 20.37
CA LEU A 315 5.61 14.41 19.26
C LEU A 315 5.26 15.89 19.27
N LYS A 316 5.07 16.53 20.43
CA LYS A 316 4.90 18.00 20.54
C LYS A 316 6.09 18.73 19.95
N ALA A 317 7.31 18.36 20.36
CA ALA A 317 8.52 18.96 19.82
C ALA A 317 8.61 18.82 18.29
N ILE A 318 8.28 17.62 17.74
CA ILE A 318 8.26 17.39 16.29
C ILE A 318 7.15 18.20 15.61
N ALA A 319 5.97 18.30 16.22
CA ALA A 319 4.84 19.08 15.70
C ALA A 319 5.17 20.57 15.59
N ASP A 320 5.93 21.10 16.54
CA ASP A 320 6.40 22.49 16.54
C ASP A 320 7.60 22.74 15.62
N GLY A 321 8.11 21.69 14.96
CA GLY A 321 9.21 21.80 14.00
C GLY A 321 10.60 21.72 14.61
N GLU A 322 10.72 21.33 15.89
CA GLU A 322 12.02 21.12 16.52
C GLU A 322 12.76 19.94 15.92
N GLN A 323 14.06 20.10 15.74
CA GLN A 323 14.94 19.05 15.19
C GLN A 323 16.13 18.73 16.11
N HIS A 324 16.49 19.65 16.98
CA HIS A 324 17.63 19.52 17.90
C HIS A 324 17.22 18.96 19.27
N PHE A 325 16.57 17.80 19.29
CA PHE A 325 16.01 17.15 20.50
C PHE A 325 17.02 16.88 21.61
N SER A 326 18.33 16.90 21.32
CA SER A 326 19.39 16.70 22.32
C SER A 326 19.86 18.01 22.97
N SER A 327 19.45 19.18 22.47
CA SER A 327 19.79 20.46 23.08
C SER A 327 19.16 20.59 24.46
N GLN A 328 19.85 21.26 25.38
CA GLN A 328 19.37 21.41 26.76
C GLN A 328 18.06 22.22 26.81
N ALA A 329 17.96 23.28 25.98
CA ALA A 329 16.76 24.09 25.88
C ALA A 329 15.53 23.29 25.46
N VAL A 330 15.62 22.51 24.37
CA VAL A 330 14.52 21.68 23.84
C VAL A 330 14.12 20.61 24.86
N LYS A 331 15.11 19.93 25.50
CA LYS A 331 14.82 18.94 26.55
C LYS A 331 14.06 19.50 27.74
N GLN A 332 14.36 20.75 28.17
CA GLN A 332 13.67 21.39 29.27
C GLN A 332 12.26 21.82 28.90
N VAL A 333 12.08 22.38 27.70
CA VAL A 333 10.76 22.83 27.23
C VAL A 333 9.78 21.66 27.09
N TYR A 334 10.22 20.57 26.48
CA TYR A 334 9.35 19.42 26.18
C TYR A 334 9.53 18.21 27.12
N ASN A 335 10.35 18.34 28.17
CA ASN A 335 10.60 17.26 29.15
C ASN A 335 10.98 15.89 28.48
N LEU A 336 11.88 15.93 27.50
CA LEU A 336 12.21 14.77 26.66
C LEU A 336 13.00 13.66 27.35
N GLY A 337 13.48 13.90 28.58
CA GLY A 337 14.33 12.97 29.31
C GLY A 337 15.78 12.93 28.80
N ASN A 338 16.44 11.79 29.01
CA ASN A 338 17.84 11.62 28.60
C ASN A 338 17.98 11.24 27.11
N PRO A 339 19.19 11.37 26.52
CA PRO A 339 19.42 11.07 25.11
C PRO A 339 19.00 9.64 24.68
N ASN A 340 19.19 8.65 25.55
CA ASN A 340 18.82 7.26 25.26
C ASN A 340 17.29 7.09 25.17
N THR A 341 16.54 7.81 26.04
CA THR A 341 15.08 7.85 26.00
C THR A 341 14.59 8.44 24.68
N ILE A 342 15.19 9.54 24.21
CA ILE A 342 14.84 10.18 22.94
C ILE A 342 15.07 9.21 21.77
N VAL A 343 16.23 8.55 21.73
CA VAL A 343 16.55 7.58 20.66
C VAL A 343 15.57 6.41 20.67
N LYS A 344 15.26 5.86 21.86
CA LYS A 344 14.30 4.77 22.03
C LYS A 344 12.90 5.20 21.57
N ASN A 345 12.44 6.38 21.99
CA ASN A 345 11.11 6.87 21.62
C ASN A 345 10.99 7.16 20.13
N LYS A 346 12.00 7.74 19.48
CA LYS A 346 12.03 7.89 18.02
C LYS A 346 11.86 6.54 17.31
N LYS A 347 12.60 5.51 17.74
CA LYS A 347 12.50 4.17 17.15
C LYS A 347 11.11 3.56 17.34
N ILE A 348 10.49 3.74 18.52
CA ILE A 348 9.14 3.24 18.79
C ILE A 348 8.12 3.96 17.90
N LEU A 349 8.16 5.29 17.83
CA LEU A 349 7.25 6.07 17.00
C LEU A 349 7.41 5.78 15.50
N GLN A 350 8.64 5.53 15.03
CA GLN A 350 8.91 5.08 13.67
C GLN A 350 8.35 3.68 13.39
N ASN A 351 8.49 2.74 14.35
CA ASN A 351 7.94 1.39 14.20
C ASN A 351 6.39 1.36 14.22
N LYS A 352 5.79 2.37 14.86
CA LYS A 352 4.33 2.59 14.84
C LYS A 352 3.86 3.36 13.60
N ASP A 353 4.75 3.74 12.67
CA ASP A 353 4.47 4.56 11.49
C ASP A 353 3.83 5.94 11.84
N ILE A 354 4.11 6.47 13.04
CA ILE A 354 3.64 7.81 13.46
C ILE A 354 4.56 8.90 12.93
N ILE A 355 5.88 8.66 13.00
CA ILE A 355 6.89 9.57 12.45
C ILE A 355 7.80 8.85 11.47
N GLU A 356 8.36 9.61 10.55
CA GLU A 356 9.43 9.13 9.68
C GLU A 356 10.62 10.11 9.67
N LYS A 357 11.77 9.59 9.25
CA LYS A 357 12.95 10.41 9.02
C LYS A 357 12.97 10.87 7.57
N GLN A 358 12.87 12.17 7.34
CA GLN A 358 13.05 12.80 6.03
C GLN A 358 14.35 13.60 6.04
N LYS A 359 15.35 13.17 5.26
CA LYS A 359 16.71 13.73 5.28
C LYS A 359 17.31 13.67 6.69
N ALA A 360 17.46 14.81 7.34
CA ALA A 360 17.96 14.94 8.72
C ALA A 360 16.85 15.00 9.77
N ASP A 361 15.64 15.36 9.36
CA ASP A 361 14.53 15.75 10.22
C ASP A 361 13.57 14.59 10.48
N PHE A 362 12.83 14.69 11.58
CA PHE A 362 11.70 13.81 11.88
C PHE A 362 10.39 14.56 11.65
N VAL A 363 9.49 13.90 10.90
CA VAL A 363 8.18 14.48 10.57
C VAL A 363 7.08 13.45 10.83
N PHE A 364 5.85 13.92 11.02
CA PHE A 364 4.69 13.03 11.04
C PHE A 364 4.50 12.37 9.69
N VAL A 365 4.17 11.08 9.69
CA VAL A 365 3.81 10.34 8.46
C VAL A 365 2.47 10.80 7.93
N ASP A 366 1.53 11.09 8.83
CA ASP A 366 0.17 11.50 8.54
C ASP A 366 -0.02 13.02 8.80
N PRO A 367 -0.25 13.84 7.75
CA PRO A 367 -0.39 15.27 7.86
C PRO A 367 -1.65 15.70 8.63
N ILE A 368 -2.74 14.93 8.55
CA ILE A 368 -3.98 15.25 9.27
C ILE A 368 -3.86 14.88 10.75
N TYR A 369 -3.15 13.79 11.07
CA TYR A 369 -2.80 13.48 12.46
C TYR A 369 -1.94 14.59 13.06
N ARG A 370 -0.96 15.13 12.32
CA ARG A 370 -0.17 16.28 12.78
C ARG A 370 -1.03 17.49 13.10
N LEU A 371 -1.98 17.85 12.21
CA LEU A 371 -2.88 18.99 12.43
C LEU A 371 -3.75 18.78 13.66
N TRP A 372 -4.42 17.64 13.75
CA TRP A 372 -5.22 17.25 14.90
C TRP A 372 -4.41 17.25 16.20
N PHE A 373 -3.21 16.66 16.18
CA PHE A 373 -2.34 16.61 17.35
C PHE A 373 -1.92 18.00 17.83
N LYS A 374 -1.69 18.94 16.91
CA LYS A 374 -1.42 20.34 17.26
C LYS A 374 -2.60 21.03 17.95
N GLU A 375 -3.81 20.78 17.47
CA GLU A 375 -5.02 21.39 18.05
C GLU A 375 -5.31 20.84 19.45
N GLU A 376 -5.03 19.56 19.72
CA GLU A 376 -5.40 18.90 20.98
C GLU A 376 -4.30 18.94 22.04
N TYR A 377 -3.02 18.99 21.65
CA TYR A 377 -1.89 18.80 22.57
C TYR A 377 -0.88 19.95 22.63
N CYS A 378 -0.85 20.84 21.66
CA CYS A 378 0.04 22.00 21.62
C CYS A 378 -0.72 23.32 21.84
#